data_a109e80d8638bd95fc9688d2abf6b807
#
_entry.id   a109e80d8638bd95fc9688d2abf6b807
#
_cell.length_a   1.000
_cell.length_b   1.000
_cell.length_c   1.000
_cell.angle_alpha   90.00
_cell.angle_beta   90.00
_cell.angle_gamma   90.00
#
_symmetry.space_group_name_H-M   'P 1'
#
loop_
_entity.id
_entity.type
_entity.pdbx_description
1 polymer ?
#
loop_
_entity_poly.entity_id
_entity_poly.type
_entity_poly.pdbx_seq_one_letter_code
_entity_poly.pdbx_strand_id
1 'polypeptide(L)'
;MKNCATEPSIASFLPDFARNAHGNLAEQNRVVGAQLGVDTSRPEGQKGVAPAVKIPAAPAVPTPLSLAQKNNCTACHAVDKKILGPSFVEIAKKYAGQTAYLADKIKAGGSGVWGPIPMPAQTLNDADANAIAVWLATGAKR
;
A
#
# COMPACT_ATOMS: atom_id res chain seq x y z
N MET A 1 -63.08 -24.95 -1.09
CA MET A 1 -61.75 -24.55 -1.56
C MET A 1 -60.73 -25.25 -0.67
N LYS A 2 -59.96 -26.17 -1.23
CA LYS A 2 -59.00 -26.98 -0.47
C LYS A 2 -57.80 -26.12 -0.15
N ASN A 3 -57.35 -26.11 1.13
CA ASN A 3 -56.16 -25.43 1.57
C ASN A 3 -54.97 -25.81 0.69
N CYS A 4 -54.32 -24.82 0.09
CA CYS A 4 -53.01 -25.03 -0.50
C CYS A 4 -52.10 -25.48 0.64
N ALA A 5 -51.52 -26.64 0.47
CA ALA A 5 -50.58 -27.19 1.44
C ALA A 5 -49.45 -26.19 1.66
N THR A 6 -49.15 -25.93 2.90
CA THR A 6 -47.96 -25.19 3.31
C THR A 6 -46.75 -25.82 2.60
N GLU A 7 -46.06 -25.07 1.81
CA GLU A 7 -44.82 -25.54 1.19
C GLU A 7 -43.88 -26.07 2.28
N PRO A 8 -43.29 -27.25 2.11
CA PRO A 8 -42.33 -27.75 3.07
C PRO A 8 -41.16 -26.79 3.14
N SER A 9 -40.88 -26.25 4.30
CA SER A 9 -39.69 -25.46 4.57
C SER A 9 -38.48 -26.33 4.29
N ILE A 10 -37.87 -26.14 3.14
CA ILE A 10 -36.59 -26.76 2.81
C ILE A 10 -35.53 -25.99 3.61
N ALA A 11 -35.11 -26.58 4.72
CA ALA A 11 -33.94 -26.06 5.42
C ALA A 11 -32.72 -26.20 4.51
N SER A 12 -32.32 -25.12 3.87
CA SER A 12 -31.10 -25.08 3.09
C SER A 12 -29.92 -25.17 4.05
N PHE A 13 -29.40 -26.37 4.25
CA PHE A 13 -28.19 -26.59 5.02
C PHE A 13 -26.99 -26.18 4.18
N LEU A 14 -26.40 -25.05 4.48
CA LEU A 14 -25.11 -24.67 3.93
C LEU A 14 -24.01 -25.36 4.75
N PRO A 15 -23.21 -26.24 4.14
CA PRO A 15 -22.08 -26.86 4.82
C PRO A 15 -21.09 -25.81 5.31
N ASP A 16 -20.39 -26.11 6.41
CA ASP A 16 -19.51 -25.13 7.09
C ASP A 16 -18.42 -24.55 6.19
N PHE A 17 -17.92 -25.32 5.23
CA PHE A 17 -16.97 -24.83 4.23
C PHE A 17 -17.58 -23.76 3.30
N ALA A 18 -18.87 -23.78 3.07
CA ALA A 18 -19.57 -22.80 2.24
C ALA A 18 -19.98 -21.55 3.05
N ARG A 19 -20.16 -21.68 4.37
CA ARG A 19 -20.45 -20.54 5.26
C ARG A 19 -19.26 -19.64 5.45
N ASN A 20 -18.05 -20.20 5.43
CA ASN A 20 -16.81 -19.50 5.70
C ASN A 20 -15.81 -19.67 4.54
N ALA A 21 -16.33 -19.75 3.31
CA ALA A 21 -15.48 -19.78 2.12
C ALA A 21 -14.56 -18.56 2.14
N HIS A 22 -13.24 -18.79 2.09
CA HIS A 22 -12.21 -17.75 2.08
C HIS A 22 -12.16 -16.84 3.32
N GLY A 23 -12.52 -17.35 4.50
CA GLY A 23 -12.30 -16.63 5.75
C GLY A 23 -13.30 -15.52 6.08
N ASN A 24 -14.56 -15.73 5.85
CA ASN A 24 -15.66 -14.84 6.19
C ASN A 24 -16.12 -13.92 5.05
N LEU A 25 -17.19 -14.32 4.39
CA LEU A 25 -17.87 -13.52 3.35
C LEU A 25 -18.35 -12.14 3.86
N ALA A 26 -18.59 -12.00 5.15
CA ALA A 26 -18.99 -10.72 5.73
C ALA A 26 -17.85 -9.70 5.74
N GLU A 27 -16.62 -10.15 5.92
CA GLU A 27 -15.43 -9.27 5.85
C GLU A 27 -14.93 -9.05 4.42
N GLN A 28 -15.27 -9.98 3.51
CA GLN A 28 -15.00 -9.82 2.09
C GLN A 28 -16.04 -8.96 1.39
N ASN A 29 -17.09 -8.57 2.08
CA ASN A 29 -18.11 -7.72 1.53
C ASN A 29 -17.50 -6.35 1.24
N ARG A 30 -16.95 -6.22 0.04
CA ARG A 30 -16.52 -4.93 -0.47
C ARG A 30 -17.74 -4.03 -0.43
N VAL A 31 -17.59 -2.88 0.17
CA VAL A 31 -18.59 -1.81 0.11
C VAL A 31 -18.64 -1.26 -1.34
N VAL A 32 -18.91 -2.16 -2.29
CA VAL A 32 -18.95 -1.86 -3.72
C VAL A 32 -20.41 -1.67 -4.07
N GLY A 33 -20.98 -0.62 -3.99
CA GLY A 33 -22.35 -0.38 -4.38
C GLY A 33 -23.08 0.61 -3.46
N ALA A 34 -22.92 0.51 -2.17
CA ALA A 34 -23.51 1.49 -1.24
C ALA A 34 -22.92 2.89 -1.40
N GLN A 35 -21.77 3.02 -2.04
CA GLN A 35 -21.12 4.31 -2.27
C GLN A 35 -21.60 5.04 -3.52
N LEU A 36 -22.26 4.34 -4.43
CA LEU A 36 -22.78 4.88 -5.69
C LEU A 36 -24.29 4.63 -5.85
N GLY A 37 -24.91 3.99 -4.87
CA GLY A 37 -26.35 3.73 -4.86
C GLY A 37 -27.11 5.00 -4.51
N VAL A 38 -28.27 5.15 -5.11
CA VAL A 38 -29.24 6.17 -4.71
C VAL A 38 -29.72 5.86 -3.32
N ASP A 39 -29.49 6.73 -2.38
CA ASP A 39 -30.04 6.59 -1.01
C ASP A 39 -31.54 6.92 -1.06
N THR A 40 -32.35 5.88 -1.16
CA THR A 40 -33.80 5.98 -1.23
C THR A 40 -34.47 6.33 0.13
N SER A 41 -33.70 6.40 1.19
CA SER A 41 -34.20 6.78 2.52
C SER A 41 -34.28 8.28 2.73
N ARG A 42 -33.78 9.08 1.79
CA ARG A 42 -33.77 10.55 1.87
C ARG A 42 -34.82 11.16 0.97
N PRO A 43 -35.51 12.22 1.40
CA PRO A 43 -36.44 12.95 0.57
C PRO A 43 -35.70 13.63 -0.61
N GLU A 44 -36.39 13.65 -1.75
CA GLU A 44 -35.91 14.23 -2.99
C GLU A 44 -35.49 15.69 -2.80
N GLY A 45 -34.25 16.03 -3.15
CA GLY A 45 -33.75 17.42 -3.09
C GLY A 45 -32.53 17.63 -2.18
N GLN A 46 -32.18 16.71 -1.30
CA GLN A 46 -30.94 16.83 -0.53
C GLN A 46 -29.80 16.11 -1.29
N LYS A 47 -28.96 16.89 -1.95
CA LYS A 47 -27.67 16.38 -2.47
C LYS A 47 -26.85 15.89 -1.26
N GLY A 48 -26.92 14.59 -1.02
CA GLY A 48 -26.15 13.96 0.04
C GLY A 48 -24.67 14.07 -0.25
N VAL A 49 -23.99 14.94 0.45
CA VAL A 49 -22.57 14.71 0.68
C VAL A 49 -22.53 13.43 1.53
N ALA A 50 -22.17 12.32 0.91
CA ALA A 50 -21.90 11.11 1.64
C ALA A 50 -20.91 11.48 2.77
N PRO A 51 -21.21 11.18 4.05
CA PRO A 51 -20.20 11.36 5.07
C PRO A 51 -19.01 10.53 4.60
N ALA A 52 -17.87 11.20 4.39
CA ALA A 52 -16.64 10.50 4.13
C ALA A 52 -16.47 9.55 5.32
N VAL A 53 -16.78 8.28 5.10
CA VAL A 53 -16.45 7.23 6.05
C VAL A 53 -14.93 7.32 6.12
N LYS A 54 -14.43 7.94 7.18
CA LYS A 54 -13.05 7.78 7.59
C LYS A 54 -12.92 6.30 7.89
N ILE A 55 -12.61 5.53 6.86
CA ILE A 55 -12.06 4.19 7.04
C ILE A 55 -10.83 4.46 7.93
N PRO A 56 -10.76 3.91 9.15
CA PRO A 56 -9.52 3.98 9.89
C PRO A 56 -8.48 3.40 8.92
N ALA A 57 -7.55 4.23 8.48
CA ALA A 57 -6.47 3.75 7.64
C ALA A 57 -5.87 2.58 8.44
N ALA A 58 -6.01 1.38 7.93
CA ALA A 58 -5.23 0.25 8.43
C ALA A 58 -3.81 0.81 8.59
N PRO A 59 -3.09 0.53 9.70
CA PRO A 59 -1.79 1.11 9.93
C PRO A 59 -1.00 0.96 8.64
N ALA A 60 -0.81 2.10 7.96
CA ALA A 60 -0.20 2.10 6.64
C ALA A 60 1.18 1.51 6.83
N VAL A 61 1.38 0.30 6.35
CA VAL A 61 2.73 -0.28 6.26
C VAL A 61 3.54 0.80 5.54
N PRO A 62 4.56 1.39 6.18
CA PRO A 62 5.26 2.51 5.62
C PRO A 62 5.83 2.08 4.26
N THR A 63 5.37 2.72 3.19
CA THR A 63 5.90 2.43 1.87
C THR A 63 7.39 2.79 1.85
N PRO A 64 8.23 2.05 1.12
CA PRO A 64 9.65 2.36 1.05
C PRO A 64 9.94 3.82 0.63
N LEU A 65 9.09 4.38 -0.21
CA LEU A 65 9.17 5.79 -0.58
C LEU A 65 8.86 6.72 0.61
N SER A 66 7.86 6.41 1.44
CA SER A 66 7.56 7.19 2.64
C SER A 66 8.66 7.07 3.69
N LEU A 67 9.35 5.91 3.77
CA LEU A 67 10.54 5.76 4.59
C LEU A 67 11.70 6.62 4.09
N ALA A 68 11.90 6.67 2.77
CA ALA A 68 12.91 7.55 2.17
C ALA A 68 12.60 9.03 2.42
N GLN A 69 11.34 9.44 2.39
CA GLN A 69 10.91 10.80 2.74
C GLN A 69 11.12 11.10 4.22
N LYS A 70 10.74 10.20 5.11
CA LYS A 70 10.92 10.33 6.55
C LYS A 70 12.39 10.52 6.94
N ASN A 71 13.29 9.83 6.24
CA ASN A 71 14.73 9.88 6.47
C ASN A 71 15.43 10.94 5.59
N ASN A 72 14.71 11.91 5.04
CA ASN A 72 15.22 13.03 4.22
C ASN A 72 16.02 12.61 2.97
N CYS A 73 15.92 11.37 2.51
CA CYS A 73 16.62 10.91 1.30
C CYS A 73 16.21 11.73 0.07
N THR A 74 14.94 12.17 0.04
CA THR A 74 14.38 12.96 -1.07
C THR A 74 14.93 14.38 -1.18
N ALA A 75 15.67 14.87 -0.18
CA ALA A 75 16.35 16.15 -0.27
C ALA A 75 17.48 16.12 -1.32
N CYS A 76 18.11 14.95 -1.50
CA CYS A 76 19.24 14.78 -2.42
C CYS A 76 18.90 13.87 -3.61
N HIS A 77 17.91 12.98 -3.46
CA HIS A 77 17.52 11.98 -4.46
C HIS A 77 16.05 12.17 -4.88
N ALA A 78 15.79 12.50 -6.12
CA ALA A 78 14.43 12.42 -6.65
C ALA A 78 14.15 11.02 -7.21
N VAL A 79 12.89 10.72 -7.48
CA VAL A 79 12.49 9.42 -8.04
C VAL A 79 13.08 9.25 -9.44
N ASP A 80 12.83 10.20 -10.33
CA ASP A 80 13.13 10.08 -11.75
C ASP A 80 14.22 11.06 -12.22
N LYS A 81 14.55 12.07 -11.42
CA LYS A 81 15.48 13.14 -11.82
C LYS A 81 16.71 13.17 -10.91
N LYS A 82 17.87 13.40 -11.50
CA LYS A 82 19.09 13.72 -10.75
C LYS A 82 18.97 15.12 -10.17
N ILE A 83 19.22 15.26 -8.84
CA ILE A 83 19.30 16.56 -8.17
C ILE A 83 20.74 16.76 -7.69
N LEU A 84 20.99 16.60 -6.39
CA LEU A 84 22.33 16.56 -5.82
C LEU A 84 22.96 15.16 -5.97
N GLY A 85 22.18 14.12 -5.67
CA GLY A 85 22.52 12.73 -5.89
C GLY A 85 21.85 12.14 -7.13
N PRO A 86 22.15 10.88 -7.47
CA PRO A 86 21.47 10.15 -8.54
C PRO A 86 19.99 9.94 -8.21
N SER A 87 19.15 9.78 -9.24
CA SER A 87 17.74 9.42 -9.03
C SER A 87 17.62 8.00 -8.49
N PHE A 88 16.53 7.70 -7.79
CA PHE A 88 16.27 6.35 -7.31
C PHE A 88 16.20 5.34 -8.45
N VAL A 89 15.66 5.73 -9.61
CA VAL A 89 15.62 4.90 -10.82
C VAL A 89 17.03 4.60 -11.36
N GLU A 90 17.94 5.57 -11.37
CA GLU A 90 19.33 5.35 -11.79
C GLU A 90 20.06 4.40 -10.83
N ILE A 91 19.86 4.56 -9.53
CA ILE A 91 20.41 3.65 -8.52
C ILE A 91 19.87 2.24 -8.72
N ALA A 92 18.56 2.11 -8.90
CA ALA A 92 17.89 0.84 -9.14
C ALA A 92 18.41 0.12 -10.39
N LYS A 93 18.65 0.84 -11.48
CA LYS A 93 19.23 0.29 -12.70
C LYS A 93 20.66 -0.20 -12.51
N LYS A 94 21.48 0.58 -11.80
CA LYS A 94 22.90 0.26 -11.61
C LYS A 94 23.12 -0.89 -10.64
N TYR A 95 22.29 -0.99 -9.59
CA TYR A 95 22.46 -1.93 -8.49
C TYR A 95 21.28 -2.89 -8.35
N ALA A 96 20.66 -3.28 -9.47
CA ALA A 96 19.55 -4.24 -9.46
C ALA A 96 19.94 -5.53 -8.72
N GLY A 97 19.12 -5.95 -7.78
CA GLY A 97 19.33 -7.16 -6.98
C GLY A 97 20.40 -7.06 -5.89
N GLN A 98 21.11 -5.93 -5.75
CA GLN A 98 22.21 -5.78 -4.78
C GLN A 98 21.72 -5.15 -3.45
N THR A 99 20.75 -5.78 -2.81
CA THR A 99 20.12 -5.25 -1.60
C THR A 99 21.10 -5.01 -0.46
N ALA A 100 21.97 -5.98 -0.15
CA ALA A 100 22.94 -5.87 0.94
C ALA A 100 23.91 -4.69 0.71
N TYR A 101 24.44 -4.58 -0.51
CA TYR A 101 25.32 -3.49 -0.88
C TYR A 101 24.63 -2.12 -0.73
N LEU A 102 23.38 -2.01 -1.15
CA LEU A 102 22.61 -0.77 -1.03
C LEU A 102 22.33 -0.41 0.43
N ALA A 103 21.98 -1.40 1.27
CA ALA A 103 21.76 -1.18 2.69
C ALA A 103 23.03 -0.64 3.40
N ASP A 104 24.18 -1.26 3.12
CA ASP A 104 25.47 -0.81 3.66
C ASP A 104 25.81 0.59 3.18
N LYS A 105 25.59 0.91 1.89
CA LYS A 105 25.86 2.25 1.36
C LYS A 105 24.92 3.31 1.89
N ILE A 106 23.69 3.00 2.18
CA ILE A 106 22.77 3.93 2.85
C ILE A 106 23.31 4.29 4.24
N LYS A 107 23.78 3.33 5.00
CA LYS A 107 24.28 3.53 6.35
C LYS A 107 25.67 4.17 6.37
N ALA A 108 26.60 3.69 5.57
CA ALA A 108 27.96 4.17 5.53
C ALA A 108 28.17 5.44 4.71
N GLY A 109 27.24 5.73 3.80
CA GLY A 109 27.42 6.77 2.80
C GLY A 109 28.40 6.37 1.70
N GLY A 110 28.89 7.36 0.95
CA GLY A 110 29.86 7.10 -0.12
C GLY A 110 30.17 8.34 -0.94
N SER A 111 31.28 8.28 -1.68
CA SER A 111 31.70 9.36 -2.56
C SER A 111 32.31 8.82 -3.87
N GLY A 112 32.39 9.67 -4.87
CA GLY A 112 33.11 9.38 -6.12
C GLY A 112 32.40 8.53 -7.16
N VAL A 113 31.37 7.74 -6.79
CA VAL A 113 30.68 6.84 -7.74
C VAL A 113 29.72 7.57 -8.67
N TRP A 114 29.09 8.63 -8.16
CA TRP A 114 28.05 9.39 -8.86
C TRP A 114 28.42 10.85 -9.09
N GLY A 115 29.64 11.24 -8.74
CA GLY A 115 30.16 12.58 -8.87
C GLY A 115 30.94 13.05 -7.63
N PRO A 116 31.33 14.32 -7.58
CA PRO A 116 32.18 14.86 -6.51
C PRO A 116 31.44 15.07 -5.18
N ILE A 117 30.10 15.10 -5.21
CA ILE A 117 29.28 15.34 -4.01
C ILE A 117 29.16 14.03 -3.22
N PRO A 118 29.65 13.97 -1.98
CA PRO A 118 29.54 12.77 -1.16
C PRO A 118 28.13 12.61 -0.61
N MET A 119 27.66 11.37 -0.53
CA MET A 119 26.48 11.03 0.25
C MET A 119 26.93 10.84 1.72
N PRO A 120 26.41 11.60 2.67
CA PRO A 120 26.76 11.41 4.07
C PRO A 120 26.16 10.08 4.60
N ALA A 121 26.80 9.54 5.64
CA ALA A 121 26.26 8.40 6.37
C ALA A 121 24.89 8.73 6.98
N GLN A 122 23.96 7.78 6.88
CA GLN A 122 22.60 7.97 7.36
C GLN A 122 22.35 7.19 8.65
N THR A 123 21.80 7.87 9.66
CA THR A 123 21.42 7.25 10.94
C THR A 123 19.98 6.76 10.88
N LEU A 124 19.78 5.59 10.28
CA LEU A 124 18.47 4.93 10.28
C LEU A 124 18.63 3.50 10.80
N ASN A 125 17.53 2.92 11.27
CA ASN A 125 17.54 1.55 11.75
C ASN A 125 17.72 0.55 10.57
N ASP A 126 18.16 -0.66 10.89
CA ASP A 126 18.47 -1.68 9.89
C ASP A 126 17.23 -2.11 9.10
N ALA A 127 16.07 -2.11 9.73
CA ALA A 127 14.82 -2.47 9.08
C ALA A 127 14.44 -1.46 7.99
N ASP A 128 14.52 -0.16 8.27
CA ASP A 128 14.24 0.91 7.31
C ASP A 128 15.29 0.94 6.19
N ALA A 129 16.58 0.75 6.52
CA ALA A 129 17.65 0.67 5.53
C ALA A 129 17.43 -0.48 4.56
N ASN A 130 17.11 -1.67 5.08
CA ASN A 130 16.81 -2.84 4.27
C ASN A 130 15.55 -2.66 3.43
N ALA A 131 14.48 -2.09 3.99
CA ALA A 131 13.24 -1.85 3.23
C ALA A 131 13.48 -0.90 2.05
N ILE A 132 14.24 0.18 2.24
CA ILE A 132 14.62 1.10 1.16
C ILE A 132 15.54 0.40 0.16
N ALA A 133 16.52 -0.38 0.62
CA ALA A 133 17.44 -1.11 -0.25
C ALA A 133 16.74 -2.15 -1.12
N VAL A 134 15.79 -2.92 -0.56
CA VAL A 134 14.95 -3.86 -1.32
C VAL A 134 14.15 -3.13 -2.39
N TRP A 135 13.51 -2.04 -2.03
CA TRP A 135 12.75 -1.24 -2.98
C TRP A 135 13.62 -0.71 -4.15
N LEU A 136 14.82 -0.21 -3.85
CA LEU A 136 15.77 0.20 -4.87
C LEU A 136 16.22 -0.99 -5.74
N ALA A 137 16.58 -2.11 -5.13
CA ALA A 137 17.03 -3.30 -5.84
C ALA A 137 15.96 -3.92 -6.76
N THR A 138 14.67 -3.67 -6.48
CA THR A 138 13.52 -4.13 -7.26
C THR A 138 13.03 -3.13 -8.32
N GLY A 139 13.71 -2.01 -8.49
CA GLY A 139 13.43 -1.06 -9.57
C GLY A 139 12.82 0.27 -9.14
N ALA A 140 12.75 0.59 -7.85
CA ALA A 140 12.23 1.84 -7.29
C ALA A 140 10.83 2.22 -7.82
N LYS A 141 9.96 1.23 -8.01
CA LYS A 141 8.58 1.45 -8.52
C LYS A 141 7.75 2.17 -7.47
N ARG A 142 6.88 3.07 -7.95
CA ARG A 142 5.85 3.76 -7.14
C ARG A 142 4.71 2.82 -6.79
#